data_863b57b72477503d2d2402cd20c07f63
#
_entry.id   863b57b72477503d2d2402cd20c07f63
#
_cell.length_a   1.000
_cell.length_b   1.000
_cell.length_c   1.000
_cell.angle_alpha   90.00
_cell.angle_beta   90.00
_cell.angle_gamma   90.00
#
_symmetry.space_group_name_H-M   'P 1'
#
loop_
_entity.id
_entity.type
_entity.pdbx_description
1 polymer ?
#
loop_
_entity_poly.entity_id
_entity_poly.type
_entity_poly.pdbx_seq_one_letter_code
_entity_poly.pdbx_strand_id
1 'polypeptide(L)'
;MNIVVLSRNKNLYSTKRLIEEAEDRGHNVEVIDPLNCDLIIEKEKPTIYFKDKYLDYVDAIIPRIGASVTFYGCAVVRQFEMMNIFSTVTSDAIIRSRDKLRSFQHLSKGGIDMPKTVFTNYSKDVNEVIDHVGGTPVVIKLLEG
;
A
#
# COMPACT_ATOMS: atom_id res chain seq x y z
N MET A 1 10.96 -20.45 -4.63
CA MET A 1 10.85 -19.41 -3.59
C MET A 1 9.50 -19.53 -2.91
N ASN A 2 9.42 -19.19 -1.65
CA ASN A 2 8.18 -19.09 -0.89
C ASN A 2 7.71 -17.64 -0.93
N ILE A 3 6.64 -17.35 -1.66
CA ILE A 3 6.11 -16.00 -1.87
C ILE A 3 4.83 -15.84 -1.07
N VAL A 4 4.71 -14.75 -0.32
CA VAL A 4 3.47 -14.39 0.36
C VAL A 4 2.81 -13.21 -0.34
N VAL A 5 1.56 -13.39 -0.76
CA VAL A 5 0.70 -12.29 -1.22
C VAL A 5 -0.09 -11.79 -0.01
N LEU A 6 0.23 -10.57 0.45
CA LEU A 6 -0.52 -9.95 1.55
C LEU A 6 -1.83 -9.37 1.03
N SER A 7 -2.92 -10.12 1.17
CA SER A 7 -4.25 -9.74 0.66
C SER A 7 -5.36 -10.25 1.57
N ARG A 8 -6.37 -9.41 1.84
CA ARG A 8 -7.56 -9.78 2.62
C ARG A 8 -8.53 -10.69 1.87
N ASN A 9 -8.38 -10.78 0.55
CA ASN A 9 -9.29 -11.58 -0.25
C ASN A 9 -8.53 -12.28 -1.39
N LYS A 10 -8.35 -13.59 -1.23
CA LYS A 10 -7.72 -14.45 -2.23
C LYS A 10 -8.52 -14.60 -3.54
N ASN A 11 -9.82 -14.28 -3.50
CA ASN A 11 -10.73 -14.46 -4.64
C ASN A 11 -10.75 -13.25 -5.60
N LEU A 12 -10.09 -12.15 -5.26
CA LEU A 12 -9.96 -11.02 -6.18
C LEU A 12 -9.22 -11.45 -7.44
N TYR A 13 -9.70 -11.01 -8.59
CA TYR A 13 -9.09 -11.34 -9.89
C TYR A 13 -7.56 -11.08 -9.89
N SER A 14 -7.14 -9.89 -9.45
CA SER A 14 -5.73 -9.53 -9.43
C SER A 14 -4.89 -10.39 -8.46
N THR A 15 -5.48 -10.84 -7.35
CA THR A 15 -4.79 -11.73 -6.41
C THR A 15 -4.64 -13.13 -7.02
N LYS A 16 -5.72 -13.66 -7.64
CA LYS A 16 -5.65 -14.95 -8.35
C LYS A 16 -4.61 -14.95 -9.46
N ARG A 17 -4.57 -13.89 -10.28
CA ARG A 17 -3.56 -13.78 -11.36
C ARG A 17 -2.12 -13.76 -10.84
N LEU A 18 -1.89 -13.13 -9.68
CA LEU A 18 -0.56 -13.16 -9.04
C LEU A 18 -0.18 -14.56 -8.55
N ILE A 19 -1.15 -15.30 -7.99
CA ILE A 19 -0.93 -16.68 -7.55
C ILE A 19 -0.59 -17.56 -8.76
N GLU A 20 -1.47 -17.59 -9.77
CA GLU A 20 -1.31 -18.39 -10.99
C GLU A 20 0.06 -18.13 -11.64
N GLU A 21 0.42 -16.87 -11.84
CA GLU A 21 1.67 -16.49 -12.49
C GLU A 21 2.91 -16.90 -11.69
N ALA A 22 2.83 -16.85 -10.36
CA ALA A 22 3.93 -17.26 -9.51
C ALA A 22 4.06 -18.80 -9.46
N GLU A 23 2.95 -19.53 -9.40
CA GLU A 23 2.92 -21.00 -9.44
C GLU A 23 3.42 -21.53 -10.79
N ASP A 24 3.02 -20.93 -11.90
CA ASP A 24 3.48 -21.27 -13.26
C ASP A 24 5.01 -21.09 -13.42
N ARG A 25 5.60 -20.22 -12.61
CA ARG A 25 7.06 -20.03 -12.53
C ARG A 25 7.76 -20.92 -11.50
N GLY A 26 7.04 -21.87 -10.92
CA GLY A 26 7.59 -22.84 -9.96
C GLY A 26 7.83 -22.28 -8.56
N HIS A 27 7.09 -21.26 -8.14
CA HIS A 27 7.15 -20.74 -6.79
C HIS A 27 6.01 -21.30 -5.91
N ASN A 28 6.27 -21.43 -4.61
CA ASN A 28 5.23 -21.72 -3.63
C ASN A 28 4.57 -20.40 -3.24
N VAL A 29 3.23 -20.32 -3.30
CA VAL A 29 2.50 -19.08 -3.01
C VAL A 29 1.51 -19.29 -1.88
N GLU A 30 1.52 -18.39 -0.90
CA GLU A 30 0.54 -18.32 0.17
C GLU A 30 -0.12 -16.94 0.19
N VAL A 31 -1.45 -16.90 0.38
CA VAL A 31 -2.17 -15.64 0.58
C VAL A 31 -2.45 -15.46 2.06
N ILE A 32 -1.97 -14.36 2.61
CA ILE A 32 -2.11 -14.03 4.02
C ILE A 32 -2.85 -12.71 4.17
N ASP A 33 -3.92 -12.70 4.97
CA ASP A 33 -4.54 -11.45 5.42
C ASP A 33 -3.63 -10.79 6.47
N PRO A 34 -3.08 -9.61 6.20
CA PRO A 34 -2.19 -8.95 7.15
C PRO A 34 -2.84 -8.65 8.51
N LEU A 35 -4.17 -8.55 8.57
CA LEU A 35 -4.87 -8.34 9.85
C LEU A 35 -4.84 -9.56 10.79
N ASN A 36 -4.48 -10.73 10.27
CA ASN A 36 -4.36 -11.96 11.05
C ASN A 36 -2.91 -12.29 11.42
N CYS A 37 -1.98 -11.37 11.20
CA CYS A 37 -0.58 -11.52 11.57
C CYS A 37 -0.34 -10.88 12.94
N ASP A 38 0.37 -11.58 13.82
CA ASP A 38 0.92 -11.01 15.04
C ASP A 38 2.36 -10.55 14.80
N LEU A 39 2.65 -9.29 15.12
CA LEU A 39 3.99 -8.72 15.00
C LEU A 39 4.72 -8.86 16.35
N ILE A 40 5.78 -9.65 16.36
CA ILE A 40 6.61 -9.85 17.56
C ILE A 40 7.83 -8.94 17.42
N ILE A 41 7.91 -7.93 18.29
CA ILE A 41 8.99 -6.94 18.29
C ILE A 41 9.93 -7.25 19.42
N GLU A 42 11.07 -7.81 19.06
CA GLU A 42 12.15 -8.16 19.99
C GLU A 42 13.45 -7.56 19.47
N LYS A 43 14.39 -7.27 20.39
CA LYS A 43 15.69 -6.71 20.03
C LYS A 43 16.42 -7.64 19.06
N GLU A 44 16.79 -7.11 17.89
CA GLU A 44 17.55 -7.79 16.83
C GLU A 44 16.87 -9.03 16.22
N LYS A 45 15.64 -9.36 16.64
CA LYS A 45 14.90 -10.53 16.15
C LYS A 45 13.42 -10.21 15.90
N PRO A 46 13.12 -9.31 14.94
CA PRO A 46 11.74 -9.09 14.53
C PRO A 46 11.18 -10.37 13.89
N THR A 47 9.96 -10.78 14.28
CA THR A 47 9.29 -11.95 13.71
C THR A 47 7.81 -11.68 13.46
N ILE A 48 7.21 -12.50 12.60
CA ILE A 48 5.76 -12.48 12.35
C ILE A 48 5.21 -13.87 12.61
N TYR A 49 4.11 -13.93 13.36
CA TYR A 49 3.39 -15.16 13.66
C TYR A 49 2.02 -15.15 12.98
N PHE A 50 1.66 -16.25 12.35
CA PHE A 50 0.39 -16.41 11.65
C PHE A 50 -0.04 -17.87 11.70
N LYS A 51 -1.25 -18.14 12.21
CA LYS A 51 -1.86 -19.49 12.26
C LYS A 51 -0.88 -20.58 12.70
N ASP A 52 -0.42 -20.48 13.90
CA ASP A 52 0.44 -21.47 14.58
C ASP A 52 1.84 -21.66 13.98
N LYS A 53 2.31 -20.74 13.12
CA LYS A 53 3.65 -20.76 12.55
C LYS A 53 4.32 -19.39 12.47
N TYR A 54 5.63 -19.36 12.54
CA TYR A 54 6.45 -18.19 12.21
C TYR A 54 6.65 -18.08 10.70
N LEU A 55 6.71 -16.85 10.18
CA LEU A 55 6.88 -16.59 8.76
C LEU A 55 8.35 -16.36 8.35
N ASP A 56 9.28 -17.05 8.99
CA ASP A 56 10.72 -16.99 8.75
C ASP A 56 11.16 -17.72 7.47
N TYR A 57 10.31 -18.59 6.94
CA TYR A 57 10.52 -19.33 5.69
C TYR A 57 10.21 -18.52 4.43
N VAL A 58 9.66 -17.32 4.57
CA VAL A 58 9.23 -16.48 3.44
C VAL A 58 10.44 -15.84 2.76
N ASP A 59 10.54 -15.97 1.44
CA ASP A 59 11.61 -15.36 0.66
C ASP A 59 11.22 -13.96 0.14
N ALA A 60 9.94 -13.78 -0.20
CA ALA A 60 9.44 -12.52 -0.77
C ALA A 60 7.97 -12.27 -0.45
N ILE A 61 7.59 -10.99 -0.40
CA ILE A 61 6.20 -10.57 -0.25
C ILE A 61 5.73 -9.71 -1.40
N ILE A 62 4.43 -9.84 -1.73
CA ILE A 62 3.71 -8.98 -2.67
C ILE A 62 2.58 -8.29 -1.89
N PRO A 63 2.77 -7.05 -1.42
CA PRO A 63 1.74 -6.32 -0.68
C PRO A 63 0.56 -5.91 -1.57
N ARG A 64 -0.65 -6.31 -1.16
CA ARG A 64 -1.94 -5.90 -1.72
C ARG A 64 -2.78 -5.23 -0.64
N ILE A 65 -2.21 -4.19 -0.03
CA ILE A 65 -2.80 -3.50 1.12
C ILE A 65 -3.92 -2.57 0.65
N GLY A 66 -5.15 -2.81 1.13
CA GLY A 66 -6.30 -1.96 0.88
C GLY A 66 -6.28 -0.66 1.69
N ALA A 67 -7.02 0.38 1.24
CA ALA A 67 -7.06 1.68 1.92
C ALA A 67 -7.52 1.58 3.38
N SER A 68 -8.56 0.78 3.65
CA SER A 68 -9.12 0.61 4.99
C SER A 68 -8.21 -0.08 6.02
N VAL A 69 -7.09 -0.67 5.57
CA VAL A 69 -6.16 -1.41 6.43
C VAL A 69 -4.72 -0.93 6.28
N THR A 70 -4.54 0.28 5.76
CA THR A 70 -3.21 0.83 5.46
C THR A 70 -2.31 0.84 6.68
N PHE A 71 -2.81 1.28 7.85
CA PHE A 71 -2.00 1.38 9.05
C PHE A 71 -1.36 0.03 9.45
N TYR A 72 -2.20 -0.98 9.72
CA TYR A 72 -1.70 -2.28 10.16
C TYR A 72 -1.05 -3.07 9.04
N GLY A 73 -1.60 -3.02 7.83
CA GLY A 73 -1.00 -3.67 6.67
C GLY A 73 0.40 -3.17 6.36
N CYS A 74 0.65 -1.85 6.47
CA CYS A 74 2.00 -1.30 6.32
C CYS A 74 2.92 -1.65 7.51
N ALA A 75 2.38 -1.83 8.72
CA ALA A 75 3.17 -2.34 9.84
C ALA A 75 3.67 -3.78 9.58
N VAL A 76 2.81 -4.63 9.01
CA VAL A 76 3.19 -6.00 8.61
C VAL A 76 4.26 -5.97 7.50
N VAL A 77 4.08 -5.13 6.47
CA VAL A 77 5.10 -4.98 5.41
C VAL A 77 6.43 -4.54 6.00
N ARG A 78 6.43 -3.55 6.89
CA ARG A 78 7.65 -3.04 7.55
C ARG A 78 8.31 -4.11 8.41
N GLN A 79 7.54 -4.96 9.07
CA GLN A 79 8.10 -6.07 9.84
C GLN A 79 8.84 -7.06 8.93
N PHE A 80 8.29 -7.40 7.76
CA PHE A 80 9.00 -8.21 6.76
C PHE A 80 10.27 -7.51 6.26
N GLU A 81 10.23 -6.20 6.04
CA GLU A 81 11.42 -5.41 5.69
C GLU A 81 12.51 -5.51 6.77
N MET A 82 12.12 -5.42 8.05
CA MET A 82 13.03 -5.59 9.19
C MET A 82 13.61 -7.00 9.31
N MET A 83 12.88 -8.01 8.83
CA MET A 83 13.33 -9.40 8.71
C MET A 83 14.24 -9.61 7.50
N ASN A 84 14.57 -8.56 6.72
CA ASN A 84 15.31 -8.59 5.46
C ASN A 84 14.64 -9.45 4.36
N ILE A 85 13.32 -9.60 4.42
CA ILE A 85 12.55 -10.29 3.39
C ILE A 85 12.22 -9.31 2.26
N PHE A 86 12.44 -9.73 1.03
CA PHE A 86 12.19 -8.89 -0.15
C PHE A 86 10.71 -8.51 -0.26
N SER A 87 10.45 -7.23 -0.49
CA SER A 87 9.10 -6.72 -0.78
C SER A 87 9.08 -6.02 -2.14
N THR A 88 8.05 -6.30 -2.95
CA THR A 88 7.87 -5.64 -4.26
C THR A 88 7.58 -4.15 -4.15
N VAL A 89 7.12 -3.68 -2.99
CA VAL A 89 6.90 -2.27 -2.67
C VAL A 89 7.12 -2.05 -1.18
N THR A 90 7.79 -0.97 -0.82
CA THR A 90 8.09 -0.66 0.59
C THR A 90 6.86 -0.14 1.34
N SER A 91 6.84 -0.37 2.65
CA SER A 91 5.80 0.16 3.54
C SER A 91 5.68 1.68 3.44
N ASP A 92 6.81 2.38 3.35
CA ASP A 92 6.86 3.84 3.20
C ASP A 92 6.29 4.29 1.83
N ALA A 93 6.59 3.58 0.75
CA ALA A 93 6.01 3.87 -0.57
C ALA A 93 4.49 3.70 -0.59
N ILE A 94 3.97 2.67 0.08
CA ILE A 94 2.52 2.47 0.23
C ILE A 94 1.90 3.65 0.99
N ILE A 95 2.47 4.03 2.13
CA ILE A 95 1.96 5.16 2.95
C ILE A 95 1.98 6.45 2.15
N ARG A 96 3.08 6.75 1.47
CA ARG A 96 3.21 7.98 0.65
C ARG A 96 2.20 8.02 -0.49
N SER A 97 1.98 6.90 -1.18
CA SER A 97 1.03 6.84 -2.29
C SER A 97 -0.44 6.95 -1.84
N ARG A 98 -0.74 6.64 -0.59
CA ARG A 98 -2.09 6.81 -0.01
C ARG A 98 -2.43 8.26 0.32
N ASP A 99 -1.44 9.05 0.67
CA ASP A 99 -1.59 10.47 0.94
C ASP A 99 -1.60 11.24 -0.40
N LYS A 100 -2.80 11.55 -0.88
CA LYS A 100 -3.00 12.25 -2.16
C LYS A 100 -2.30 13.60 -2.18
N LEU A 101 -2.40 14.36 -1.09
CA LEU A 101 -1.77 15.68 -1.01
C LEU A 101 -0.25 15.58 -1.10
N ARG A 102 0.34 14.72 -0.30
CA ARG A 102 1.79 14.45 -0.31
C ARG A 102 2.26 13.94 -1.67
N SER A 103 1.49 13.06 -2.31
CA SER A 103 1.81 12.54 -3.65
C SER A 103 1.87 13.67 -4.67
N PHE A 104 0.87 14.56 -4.69
CA PHE A 104 0.86 15.71 -5.60
C PHE A 104 2.01 16.69 -5.33
N GLN A 105 2.33 16.95 -4.06
CA GLN A 105 3.48 17.79 -3.68
C GLN A 105 4.81 17.20 -4.16
N HIS A 106 4.99 15.87 -4.05
CA HIS A 106 6.19 15.19 -4.57
C HIS A 106 6.27 15.23 -6.09
N LEU A 107 5.17 14.98 -6.79
CA LEU A 107 5.12 15.04 -8.26
C LEU A 107 5.43 16.44 -8.77
N SER A 108 4.84 17.46 -8.14
CA SER A 108 5.10 18.88 -8.46
C SER A 108 6.58 19.24 -8.27
N LYS A 109 7.16 18.83 -7.13
CA LYS A 109 8.59 19.04 -6.86
C LYS A 109 9.49 18.32 -7.86
N GLY A 110 9.06 17.17 -8.35
CA GLY A 110 9.77 16.37 -9.36
C GLY A 110 9.63 16.88 -10.78
N GLY A 111 8.90 17.99 -11.02
CA GLY A 111 8.67 18.54 -12.36
C GLY A 111 7.80 17.66 -13.27
N ILE A 112 6.97 16.80 -12.66
CA ILE A 112 6.06 15.94 -13.42
C ILE A 112 4.81 16.73 -13.79
N ASP A 113 4.44 16.68 -15.06
CA ASP A 113 3.23 17.33 -15.57
C ASP A 113 1.98 16.76 -14.88
N MET A 114 1.14 17.67 -14.40
CA MET A 114 -0.08 17.31 -13.67
C MET A 114 -1.15 18.40 -13.87
N PRO A 115 -2.43 18.05 -13.80
CA PRO A 115 -3.49 19.04 -13.82
C PRO A 115 -3.33 20.02 -12.64
N LYS A 116 -3.61 21.30 -12.89
CA LYS A 116 -3.65 22.31 -11.82
C LYS A 116 -4.65 21.87 -10.76
N THR A 117 -4.18 21.73 -9.52
CA THR A 117 -4.96 21.13 -8.43
C THR A 117 -4.90 22.03 -7.21
N VAL A 118 -6.04 22.23 -6.58
CA VAL A 118 -6.17 22.95 -5.31
C VAL A 118 -6.66 22.01 -4.22
N PHE A 119 -6.07 22.11 -3.04
CA PHE A 119 -6.53 21.45 -1.82
C PHE A 119 -7.01 22.52 -0.87
N THR A 120 -8.20 22.36 -0.30
CA THR A 120 -8.77 23.28 0.68
C THR A 120 -9.47 22.53 1.79
N ASN A 121 -9.26 22.94 3.03
CA ASN A 121 -10.02 22.49 4.20
C ASN A 121 -11.19 23.42 4.49
N TYR A 122 -11.13 24.62 3.95
CA TYR A 122 -12.05 25.67 4.26
C TYR A 122 -12.25 26.54 3.03
N SER A 123 -13.46 26.56 2.53
CA SER A 123 -13.83 27.45 1.46
C SER A 123 -15.13 28.17 1.84
N LYS A 124 -15.07 29.48 2.00
CA LYS A 124 -16.25 30.33 2.09
C LYS A 124 -16.86 30.56 0.71
N ASP A 125 -16.04 30.58 -0.33
CA ASP A 125 -16.46 30.79 -1.70
C ASP A 125 -15.89 29.67 -2.60
N VAL A 126 -16.81 28.80 -3.04
CA VAL A 126 -16.48 27.68 -3.95
C VAL A 126 -16.03 28.20 -5.31
N ASN A 127 -16.53 29.34 -5.77
CA ASN A 127 -16.17 29.92 -7.06
C ASN A 127 -14.71 30.38 -7.06
N GLU A 128 -14.24 31.00 -5.99
CA GLU A 128 -12.83 31.37 -5.84
C GLU A 128 -11.91 30.15 -5.95
N VAL A 129 -12.28 29.02 -5.32
CA VAL A 129 -11.50 27.77 -5.41
C VAL A 129 -11.49 27.21 -6.83
N ILE A 130 -12.62 27.28 -7.55
CA ILE A 130 -12.73 26.86 -8.94
C ILE A 130 -11.87 27.74 -9.85
N ASP A 131 -11.87 29.05 -9.62
CA ASP A 131 -11.06 30.00 -10.40
C ASP A 131 -9.56 29.74 -10.22
N HIS A 132 -9.12 29.30 -9.04
CA HIS A 132 -7.73 28.92 -8.79
C HIS A 132 -7.25 27.79 -9.70
N VAL A 133 -8.11 26.91 -10.19
CA VAL A 133 -7.75 25.83 -11.12
C VAL A 133 -8.05 26.15 -12.57
N GLY A 134 -8.57 27.34 -12.87
CA GLY A 134 -8.81 27.80 -14.23
C GLY A 134 -10.26 27.66 -14.70
N GLY A 135 -11.21 27.51 -13.79
CA GLY A 135 -12.64 27.40 -14.08
C GLY A 135 -13.13 25.97 -14.27
N THR A 136 -14.38 25.87 -14.73
CA THR A 136 -15.03 24.57 -15.02
C THR A 136 -14.72 24.07 -16.44
N PRO A 137 -14.75 22.73 -16.70
CA PRO A 137 -15.14 21.66 -15.77
C PRO A 137 -14.03 21.24 -14.79
N VAL A 138 -14.42 20.85 -13.56
CA VAL A 138 -13.51 20.41 -12.52
C VAL A 138 -13.84 19.00 -12.01
N VAL A 139 -12.83 18.30 -11.49
CA VAL A 139 -13.02 17.01 -10.79
C VAL A 139 -12.81 17.22 -9.31
N ILE A 140 -13.85 16.96 -8.52
CA ILE A 140 -13.81 17.03 -7.05
C ILE A 140 -13.55 15.64 -6.48
N LYS A 141 -12.59 15.54 -5.56
CA LYS A 141 -12.24 14.28 -4.88
C LYS A 141 -12.11 14.52 -3.38
N LEU A 142 -12.55 13.54 -2.60
CA LEU A 142 -12.22 13.51 -1.17
C LEU A 142 -10.74 13.16 -0.99
N LEU A 143 -10.10 13.73 0.03
CA LEU A 143 -8.72 13.41 0.40
C LEU A 143 -8.63 11.98 0.93
N GLU A 144 -9.61 11.61 1.75
CA GLU A 144 -9.75 10.27 2.30
C GLU A 144 -10.99 9.60 1.70
N GLY A 145 -10.84 8.39 1.18
CA GLY A 145 -11.92 7.60 0.55
C GLY A 145 -11.46 6.20 0.21
#